data_08e22f68b33445bebd7abdc12dca5467
#
_entry.id   08e22f68b33445bebd7abdc12dca5467
#
_cell.length_a   1.000
_cell.length_b   1.000
_cell.length_c   1.000
_cell.angle_alpha   90.00
_cell.angle_beta   90.00
_cell.angle_gamma   90.00
#
_symmetry.space_group_name_H-M   'P 1'
#
loop_
_entity.id
_entity.type
_entity.pdbx_description
1 polymer ?
#
loop_
_entity_poly.entity_id
_entity_poly.type
_entity_poly.pdbx_seq_one_letter_code
_entity_poly.pdbx_strand_id
1 'polypeptide(L)'
;ITESLIRKAGFSDINKVKLYGYGGNLKNEILNADDLINTDDLKEVPTYKSGNRRVFYARGPVSWASNTSTVRTRNPYSDYGYYFLTESADAPTTVDAAAMAADTYPTPDDFHSHYEVDAYSWYNGGRNLFDSHSVEPGSSRTVNIAAPNTDGDQKLVVCVSAGRSCVVQVVVNDS
;
A
#
# COMPACT_ATOMS: atom_id res chain seq x y z
N ILE A 1 1.18 -11.47 15.11
CA ILE A 1 1.53 -12.90 15.24
C ILE A 1 1.18 -13.32 16.66
N THR A 2 0.37 -14.36 16.81
CA THR A 2 -0.09 -14.89 18.11
C THR A 2 0.50 -16.27 18.37
N GLU A 3 0.54 -16.72 19.62
CA GLU A 3 0.94 -18.10 19.94
C GLU A 3 0.07 -19.15 19.26
N SER A 4 -1.23 -18.90 19.15
CA SER A 4 -2.14 -19.79 18.44
C SER A 4 -1.78 -19.94 16.96
N LEU A 5 -1.38 -18.86 16.30
CA LEU A 5 -0.96 -18.87 14.90
C LEU A 5 0.34 -19.67 14.71
N ILE A 6 1.35 -19.43 15.55
CA ILE A 6 2.63 -20.13 15.43
C ILE A 6 2.49 -21.63 15.70
N ARG A 7 1.66 -22.03 16.67
CA ARG A 7 1.38 -23.44 16.94
C ARG A 7 0.68 -24.14 15.77
N LYS A 8 -0.26 -23.46 15.11
CA LYS A 8 -0.89 -23.96 13.88
C LYS A 8 0.12 -24.12 12.73
N ALA A 9 1.14 -23.27 12.69
CA ALA A 9 2.22 -23.35 11.73
C ALA A 9 3.32 -24.38 12.10
N GLY A 10 3.18 -25.07 13.22
CA GLY A 10 4.10 -26.11 13.67
C GLY A 10 5.27 -25.62 14.54
N PHE A 11 5.28 -24.34 14.94
CA PHE A 11 6.31 -23.76 15.80
C PHE A 11 5.98 -23.92 17.29
N SER A 12 7.01 -24.05 18.11
CA SER A 12 6.86 -24.35 19.52
C SER A 12 6.88 -23.13 20.44
N ASP A 13 7.68 -22.12 20.08
CA ASP A 13 7.98 -20.98 20.97
C ASP A 13 7.97 -19.64 20.19
N ILE A 14 7.03 -18.76 20.56
CA ILE A 14 6.91 -17.42 19.97
C ILE A 14 8.18 -16.55 20.22
N ASN A 15 8.97 -16.86 21.21
CA ASN A 15 10.20 -16.13 21.50
C ASN A 15 11.34 -16.47 20.53
N LYS A 16 11.19 -17.56 19.80
CA LYS A 16 12.16 -18.04 18.81
C LYS A 16 11.70 -17.84 17.37
N VAL A 17 10.47 -17.36 17.18
CA VAL A 17 9.92 -17.16 15.82
C VAL A 17 10.42 -15.84 15.24
N LYS A 18 11.11 -15.93 14.13
CA LYS A 18 11.58 -14.82 13.29
C LYS A 18 10.62 -14.59 12.12
N LEU A 19 10.53 -13.35 11.70
CA LEU A 19 9.72 -12.91 10.56
C LEU A 19 10.64 -12.39 9.46
N TYR A 20 10.44 -12.88 8.24
CA TYR A 20 11.22 -12.47 7.06
C TYR A 20 10.31 -11.99 5.95
N GLY A 21 10.75 -11.02 5.15
CA GLY A 21 10.05 -10.57 3.96
C GLY A 21 10.11 -9.08 3.72
N TYR A 22 9.60 -8.68 2.57
CA TYR A 22 9.58 -7.29 2.12
C TYR A 22 8.15 -6.70 2.08
N GLY A 23 7.13 -7.54 2.30
CA GLY A 23 5.73 -7.15 2.17
C GLY A 23 5.24 -7.19 0.73
N GLY A 24 4.24 -6.37 0.43
CA GLY A 24 3.55 -6.37 -0.86
C GLY A 24 3.99 -5.27 -1.81
N ASN A 25 4.73 -4.27 -1.34
CA ASN A 25 5.11 -3.14 -2.18
C ASN A 25 6.40 -3.43 -2.94
N LEU A 26 6.35 -3.30 -4.26
CA LEU A 26 7.53 -3.36 -5.13
C LEU A 26 8.15 -1.96 -5.22
N LYS A 27 9.46 -1.85 -5.01
CA LYS A 27 10.19 -0.57 -5.14
C LYS A 27 10.23 -0.09 -6.58
N ASN A 28 10.58 -0.97 -7.50
CA ASN A 28 10.72 -0.67 -8.92
C ASN A 28 10.15 -1.82 -9.74
N GLU A 29 9.51 -1.49 -10.83
CA GLU A 29 9.04 -2.48 -11.80
C GLU A 29 10.18 -3.02 -12.67
N ILE A 30 11.14 -2.15 -12.98
CA ILE A 30 12.39 -2.54 -13.62
C ILE A 30 13.43 -2.63 -12.52
N LEU A 31 13.89 -3.84 -12.25
CA LEU A 31 14.94 -4.10 -11.28
C LEU A 31 16.30 -3.66 -11.85
N ASN A 32 17.03 -2.91 -11.08
CA ASN A 32 18.42 -2.60 -11.33
C ASN A 32 19.34 -3.54 -10.53
N ALA A 33 20.66 -3.48 -10.78
CA ALA A 33 21.63 -4.33 -10.11
C ALA A 33 21.61 -4.16 -8.57
N ASP A 34 21.43 -2.94 -8.08
CA ASP A 34 21.40 -2.65 -6.64
C ASP A 34 20.13 -3.23 -6.00
N ASP A 35 18.99 -3.17 -6.68
CA ASP A 35 17.75 -3.79 -6.22
C ASP A 35 17.93 -5.31 -6.11
N LEU A 36 18.55 -5.95 -7.10
CA LEU A 36 18.81 -7.39 -7.10
C LEU A 36 19.73 -7.79 -5.95
N ILE A 37 20.86 -7.10 -5.76
CA ILE A 37 21.79 -7.35 -4.67
C ILE A 37 21.13 -7.15 -3.30
N ASN A 38 20.33 -6.09 -3.14
CA ASN A 38 19.67 -5.76 -1.87
C ASN A 38 18.49 -6.65 -1.53
N THR A 39 17.93 -7.36 -2.51
CA THR A 39 16.76 -8.24 -2.34
C THR A 39 17.07 -9.71 -2.68
N ASP A 40 18.34 -10.06 -2.80
CA ASP A 40 18.79 -11.42 -3.12
C ASP A 40 18.35 -12.43 -2.04
N ASP A 41 18.32 -11.99 -0.78
CA ASP A 41 17.79 -12.80 0.31
C ASP A 41 16.73 -12.05 1.12
N LEU A 42 15.87 -12.81 1.80
CA LEU A 42 14.85 -12.26 2.66
C LEU A 42 15.48 -11.62 3.90
N LYS A 43 15.08 -10.39 4.20
CA LYS A 43 15.53 -9.69 5.41
C LYS A 43 14.62 -9.97 6.58
N GLU A 44 15.22 -10.15 7.76
CA GLU A 44 14.48 -10.24 9.00
C GLU A 44 13.75 -8.93 9.29
N VAL A 45 12.47 -9.04 9.58
CA VAL A 45 11.62 -7.90 9.96
C VAL A 45 11.61 -7.80 11.48
N PRO A 46 12.06 -6.68 12.05
CA PRO A 46 12.03 -6.47 13.48
C PRO A 46 10.60 -6.53 14.01
N THR A 47 10.42 -7.15 15.16
CA THR A 47 9.11 -7.29 15.81
C THR A 47 9.15 -6.71 17.22
N TYR A 48 8.01 -6.23 17.70
CA TYR A 48 7.82 -5.84 19.10
C TYR A 48 7.04 -6.93 19.84
N LYS A 49 7.53 -7.35 21.01
CA LYS A 49 6.82 -8.33 21.86
C LYS A 49 5.85 -7.62 22.80
N SER A 50 4.56 -7.94 22.66
CA SER A 50 3.49 -7.44 23.54
C SER A 50 2.75 -8.62 24.15
N GLY A 51 3.05 -8.94 25.40
CA GLY A 51 2.50 -10.11 26.09
C GLY A 51 2.84 -11.41 25.35
N ASN A 52 1.81 -12.15 24.93
CA ASN A 52 1.92 -13.43 24.23
C ASN A 52 1.80 -13.28 22.68
N ARG A 53 2.07 -12.09 22.16
CA ARG A 53 2.05 -11.82 20.70
C ARG A 53 3.27 -11.02 20.28
N ARG A 54 3.57 -11.09 18.98
CA ARG A 54 4.53 -10.22 18.32
C ARG A 54 3.78 -9.31 17.33
N VAL A 55 4.14 -8.04 17.37
CA VAL A 55 3.60 -7.00 16.49
C VAL A 55 4.71 -6.54 15.54
N PHE A 56 4.38 -6.26 14.31
CA PHE A 56 5.31 -5.72 13.33
C PHE A 56 4.58 -4.79 12.38
N TYR A 57 5.33 -3.95 11.70
CA TYR A 57 4.80 -3.10 10.64
C TYR A 57 4.79 -3.88 9.31
N ALA A 58 3.60 -4.15 8.81
CA ALA A 58 3.41 -4.83 7.53
C ALA A 58 3.21 -3.81 6.40
N ARG A 59 3.91 -4.01 5.29
CA ARG A 59 3.72 -3.22 4.08
C ARG A 59 2.74 -3.91 3.16
N GLY A 60 1.66 -3.20 2.79
CA GLY A 60 0.70 -3.66 1.80
C GLY A 60 1.19 -3.50 0.36
N PRO A 61 0.37 -3.90 -0.63
CA PRO A 61 0.70 -3.78 -2.06
C PRO A 61 0.59 -2.36 -2.60
N VAL A 62 0.06 -1.43 -1.81
CA VAL A 62 -0.12 -0.02 -2.17
C VAL A 62 0.76 0.85 -1.31
N SER A 63 1.38 1.84 -1.92
CA SER A 63 2.10 2.92 -1.24
C SER A 63 1.85 4.27 -1.90
N TRP A 64 2.09 5.32 -1.15
CA TRP A 64 2.09 6.70 -1.62
C TRP A 64 3.51 7.25 -1.51
N ALA A 65 3.90 8.14 -2.42
CA ALA A 65 5.26 8.69 -2.42
C ALA A 65 5.59 9.50 -1.15
N SER A 66 4.57 10.14 -0.55
CA SER A 66 4.62 10.80 0.76
C SER A 66 3.20 10.94 1.31
N ASN A 67 3.07 11.42 2.54
CA ASN A 67 1.78 11.66 3.19
C ASN A 67 0.89 12.67 2.44
N THR A 68 1.50 13.59 1.71
CA THR A 68 0.79 14.63 0.94
C THR A 68 0.81 14.39 -0.57
N SER A 69 1.38 13.26 -1.02
CA SER A 69 1.51 12.95 -2.44
C SER A 69 0.24 12.33 -3.00
N THR A 70 -0.11 12.72 -4.22
CA THR A 70 -1.12 12.04 -5.04
C THR A 70 -0.53 10.92 -5.90
N VAL A 71 0.79 10.70 -5.81
CA VAL A 71 1.48 9.62 -6.54
C VAL A 71 1.33 8.32 -5.77
N ARG A 72 0.48 7.46 -6.30
CA ARG A 72 0.17 6.12 -5.78
C ARG A 72 0.92 5.06 -6.59
N THR A 73 1.50 4.11 -5.90
CA THR A 73 2.09 2.91 -6.50
C THR A 73 1.34 1.68 -6.00
N ARG A 74 0.95 0.81 -6.90
CA ARG A 74 0.35 -0.48 -6.58
C ARG A 74 1.22 -1.60 -7.16
N ASN A 75 1.36 -2.68 -6.43
CA ASN A 75 1.97 -3.89 -6.97
C ASN A 75 1.07 -4.45 -8.09
N PRO A 76 1.55 -4.53 -9.35
CA PRO A 76 0.74 -5.01 -10.46
C PRO A 76 0.58 -6.53 -10.50
N TYR A 77 1.32 -7.26 -9.66
CA TYR A 77 1.37 -8.73 -9.70
C TYR A 77 0.61 -9.39 -8.55
N SER A 78 0.34 -8.67 -7.46
CA SER A 78 -0.32 -9.25 -6.29
C SER A 78 -1.05 -8.19 -5.45
N ASP A 79 -2.23 -8.55 -4.98
CA ASP A 79 -2.99 -7.77 -3.99
C ASP A 79 -2.57 -8.08 -2.55
N TYR A 80 -1.58 -8.96 -2.36
CA TYR A 80 -1.12 -9.40 -1.05
C TYR A 80 0.37 -9.14 -0.85
N GLY A 81 0.74 -8.81 0.38
CA GLY A 81 2.11 -8.85 0.88
C GLY A 81 2.35 -10.16 1.63
N TYR A 82 3.49 -10.78 1.38
CA TYR A 82 3.86 -12.04 1.99
C TYR A 82 5.00 -11.87 2.96
N TYR A 83 4.90 -12.62 4.07
CA TYR A 83 5.94 -12.75 5.07
C TYR A 83 6.09 -14.20 5.45
N PHE A 84 7.29 -14.59 5.80
CA PHE A 84 7.65 -15.95 6.14
C PHE A 84 8.03 -16.03 7.62
N LEU A 85 7.59 -17.09 8.26
CA LEU A 85 7.94 -17.39 9.64
C LEU A 85 8.93 -18.54 9.68
N THR A 86 9.92 -18.43 10.55
CA THR A 86 10.84 -19.53 10.88
C THR A 86 11.12 -19.55 12.36
N GLU A 87 11.48 -20.71 12.91
CA GLU A 87 11.96 -20.85 14.28
C GLU A 87 13.48 -20.98 14.27
N SER A 88 14.16 -20.24 15.13
CA SER A 88 15.63 -20.19 15.20
C SER A 88 16.07 -20.34 16.68
N ALA A 89 17.28 -20.85 16.88
CA ALA A 89 17.90 -20.86 18.21
C ALA A 89 18.17 -19.43 18.71
N ASP A 90 18.47 -18.51 17.78
CA ASP A 90 18.72 -17.12 18.11
C ASP A 90 17.42 -16.34 18.31
N ALA A 91 17.47 -15.37 19.19
CA ALA A 91 16.31 -14.50 19.43
C ALA A 91 15.98 -13.65 18.18
N PRO A 92 14.69 -13.39 17.92
CA PRO A 92 14.27 -12.49 16.86
C PRO A 92 14.75 -11.06 17.10
N THR A 93 15.05 -10.36 16.00
CA THR A 93 15.31 -8.92 16.04
C THR A 93 14.10 -8.17 16.60
N THR A 94 14.35 -7.30 17.57
CA THR A 94 13.32 -6.52 18.24
C THR A 94 13.40 -5.05 17.87
N VAL A 95 12.23 -4.42 17.78
CA VAL A 95 12.15 -2.96 17.69
C VAL A 95 12.35 -2.38 19.08
N ASP A 96 13.17 -1.34 19.20
CA ASP A 96 13.29 -0.59 20.44
C ASP A 96 11.95 0.09 20.77
N ALA A 97 11.44 -0.15 21.98
CA ALA A 97 10.19 0.47 22.42
C ALA A 97 10.29 2.00 22.51
N ALA A 98 11.46 2.53 22.81
CA ALA A 98 11.69 3.97 22.81
C ALA A 98 11.62 4.58 21.40
N ALA A 99 12.10 3.83 20.39
CA ALA A 99 11.98 4.25 18.98
C ALA A 99 10.55 4.16 18.43
N MET A 100 9.67 3.42 19.11
CA MET A 100 8.24 3.31 18.76
C MET A 100 7.36 4.34 19.47
N ALA A 101 7.87 5.02 20.48
CA ALA A 101 7.18 6.12 21.12
C ALA A 101 7.22 7.34 20.19
N ALA A 102 6.35 7.34 19.18
CA ALA A 102 6.22 8.48 18.31
C ALA A 102 5.57 9.64 19.07
N ASP A 103 6.22 10.78 19.07
CA ASP A 103 5.65 12.03 19.58
C ASP A 103 4.53 12.58 18.69
N THR A 104 4.40 12.02 17.48
CA THR A 104 3.41 12.42 16.49
C THR A 104 2.63 11.21 15.97
N TYR A 105 1.32 11.30 16.05
CA TYR A 105 0.39 10.39 15.40
C TYR A 105 -0.02 10.97 14.05
N PRO A 106 -0.44 10.13 13.07
CA PRO A 106 -1.02 10.62 11.82
C PRO A 106 -2.12 11.64 12.11
N THR A 107 -2.04 12.78 11.46
CA THR A 107 -3.08 13.81 11.51
C THR A 107 -4.19 13.50 10.51
N PRO A 108 -5.36 14.13 10.61
CA PRO A 108 -6.38 14.04 9.56
C PRO A 108 -5.89 14.40 8.17
N ASP A 109 -4.85 15.24 8.07
CA ASP A 109 -4.24 15.68 6.80
C ASP A 109 -3.44 14.57 6.08
N ASP A 110 -3.14 13.48 6.76
CA ASP A 110 -2.43 12.32 6.18
C ASP A 110 -3.37 11.35 5.45
N PHE A 111 -4.60 11.74 5.19
CA PHE A 111 -5.59 10.89 4.54
C PHE A 111 -5.42 10.85 3.03
N HIS A 112 -5.43 9.63 2.47
CA HIS A 112 -5.49 9.40 1.03
C HIS A 112 -6.75 8.61 0.66
N SER A 113 -7.40 9.02 -0.42
CA SER A 113 -8.47 8.27 -1.05
C SER A 113 -8.16 8.01 -2.51
N HIS A 114 -8.70 6.96 -3.05
CA HIS A 114 -8.48 6.57 -4.43
C HIS A 114 -9.74 5.94 -5.01
N TYR A 115 -10.11 6.38 -6.21
CA TYR A 115 -11.14 5.77 -7.01
C TYR A 115 -10.54 5.36 -8.33
N GLU A 116 -10.60 4.07 -8.66
CA GLU A 116 -10.11 3.51 -9.93
C GLU A 116 -10.97 2.30 -10.28
N VAL A 117 -11.36 2.21 -11.54
CA VAL A 117 -12.05 1.06 -12.10
C VAL A 117 -11.33 0.65 -13.37
N ASP A 118 -10.64 -0.48 -13.32
CA ASP A 118 -9.82 -1.03 -14.39
C ASP A 118 -10.68 -1.94 -15.29
N ALA A 119 -11.59 -1.37 -16.04
CA ALA A 119 -12.56 -2.14 -16.84
C ALA A 119 -12.39 -1.99 -18.35
N TYR A 120 -11.67 -0.97 -18.83
CA TYR A 120 -11.55 -0.66 -20.25
C TYR A 120 -10.11 -0.33 -20.63
N SER A 121 -9.70 -0.80 -21.77
CA SER A 121 -8.43 -0.48 -22.40
C SER A 121 -8.65 -0.03 -23.86
N TRP A 122 -7.96 1.03 -24.27
CA TRP A 122 -7.98 1.48 -25.67
C TRP A 122 -7.34 0.46 -26.63
N TYR A 123 -6.42 -0.36 -26.12
CA TYR A 123 -5.68 -1.35 -26.89
C TYR A 123 -5.65 -2.68 -26.16
N ASN A 124 -5.59 -3.77 -26.89
CA ASN A 124 -5.34 -5.07 -26.31
C ASN A 124 -3.92 -5.10 -25.73
N GLY A 125 -3.81 -5.23 -24.39
CA GLY A 125 -2.54 -5.36 -23.70
C GLY A 125 -1.90 -4.06 -23.18
N GLY A 126 -2.64 -2.97 -23.07
CA GLY A 126 -2.17 -1.74 -22.42
C GLY A 126 -2.03 -1.85 -20.90
N ARG A 127 -1.19 -1.01 -20.30
CA ARG A 127 -1.07 -0.89 -18.82
C ARG A 127 -2.05 0.11 -18.22
N ASN A 128 -2.52 1.06 -19.03
CA ASN A 128 -3.47 2.06 -18.60
C ASN A 128 -4.87 1.52 -18.85
N LEU A 129 -5.53 1.22 -17.77
CA LEU A 129 -6.93 0.81 -17.72
C LEU A 129 -7.79 1.98 -17.25
N PHE A 130 -9.01 2.00 -17.69
CA PHE A 130 -9.97 3.07 -17.41
C PHE A 130 -11.32 2.48 -17.03
N ASP A 131 -12.15 3.28 -16.41
CA ASP A 131 -13.55 2.96 -16.24
C ASP A 131 -14.24 2.84 -17.63
N SER A 132 -15.06 1.83 -17.78
CA SER A 132 -15.80 1.58 -19.03
C SER A 132 -16.92 2.58 -19.31
N HIS A 133 -17.23 3.47 -18.36
CA HIS A 133 -18.24 4.49 -18.55
C HIS A 133 -17.66 5.66 -19.33
N SER A 134 -18.16 5.87 -20.56
CA SER A 134 -17.88 7.08 -21.31
C SER A 134 -18.72 8.26 -20.78
N VAL A 135 -18.15 9.45 -20.91
CA VAL A 135 -18.87 10.71 -20.68
C VAL A 135 -19.03 11.38 -22.03
N GLU A 136 -20.25 11.39 -22.53
CA GLU A 136 -20.57 11.98 -23.83
C GLU A 136 -20.63 13.52 -23.74
N PRO A 137 -20.44 14.25 -24.86
CA PRO A 137 -20.56 15.70 -24.90
C PRO A 137 -21.90 16.17 -24.34
N GLY A 138 -21.85 17.10 -23.38
CA GLY A 138 -23.03 17.62 -22.70
C GLY A 138 -23.61 16.73 -21.60
N SER A 139 -22.98 15.60 -21.33
CA SER A 139 -23.32 14.74 -20.19
C SER A 139 -22.34 14.92 -19.02
N SER A 140 -22.70 14.44 -17.86
CA SER A 140 -21.85 14.42 -16.68
C SER A 140 -21.87 13.08 -15.99
N ARG A 141 -20.82 12.81 -15.20
CA ARG A 141 -20.74 11.66 -14.32
C ARG A 141 -20.31 12.10 -12.93
N THR A 142 -21.04 11.65 -11.95
CA THR A 142 -20.71 11.87 -10.54
C THR A 142 -19.95 10.66 -9.98
N VAL A 143 -18.85 10.94 -9.30
CA VAL A 143 -18.08 9.95 -8.55
C VAL A 143 -18.04 10.39 -7.09
N ASN A 144 -18.45 9.52 -6.19
CA ASN A 144 -18.39 9.80 -4.76
C ASN A 144 -17.09 9.25 -4.18
N ILE A 145 -16.26 10.14 -3.66
CA ILE A 145 -14.99 9.78 -3.00
C ILE A 145 -15.16 10.16 -1.53
N ALA A 146 -15.12 9.15 -0.66
CA ALA A 146 -15.13 9.39 0.77
C ALA A 146 -13.79 9.97 1.23
N ALA A 147 -13.84 11.07 1.95
CA ALA A 147 -12.67 11.72 2.55
C ALA A 147 -12.97 12.00 4.04
N PRO A 148 -13.16 10.95 4.87
CA PRO A 148 -13.46 11.12 6.28
C PRO A 148 -12.26 11.69 7.04
N ASN A 149 -12.55 12.51 8.05
CA ASN A 149 -11.54 13.07 8.95
C ASN A 149 -10.44 13.90 8.26
N THR A 150 -10.78 14.51 7.12
CA THR A 150 -9.88 15.46 6.46
C THR A 150 -10.13 16.87 6.99
N ASP A 151 -9.07 17.64 7.16
CA ASP A 151 -9.09 19.05 7.52
C ASP A 151 -8.10 19.79 6.61
N GLY A 152 -8.34 21.10 6.39
CA GLY A 152 -7.50 21.91 5.53
C GLY A 152 -7.67 21.65 4.03
N ASP A 153 -6.71 22.14 3.25
CA ASP A 153 -6.72 22.08 1.79
C ASP A 153 -6.53 20.66 1.27
N GLN A 154 -7.41 20.23 0.36
CA GLN A 154 -7.34 18.92 -0.25
C GLN A 154 -6.81 19.03 -1.69
N LYS A 155 -6.02 18.04 -2.10
CA LYS A 155 -5.51 17.93 -3.47
C LYS A 155 -6.22 16.79 -4.20
N LEU A 156 -6.94 17.15 -5.26
CA LEU A 156 -7.57 16.19 -6.16
C LEU A 156 -6.76 16.07 -7.45
N VAL A 157 -6.49 14.86 -7.88
CA VAL A 157 -5.96 14.55 -9.22
C VAL A 157 -6.99 13.72 -9.96
N VAL A 158 -7.37 14.19 -11.14
CA VAL A 158 -8.32 13.51 -12.03
C VAL A 158 -7.59 13.10 -13.29
N CYS A 159 -7.56 11.81 -13.58
CA CYS A 159 -7.01 11.27 -14.81
C CYS A 159 -8.16 10.93 -15.77
N VAL A 160 -8.17 11.56 -16.93
CA VAL A 160 -9.15 11.29 -17.98
C VAL A 160 -8.44 10.85 -19.25
N SER A 161 -9.13 10.04 -20.05
CA SER A 161 -8.64 9.60 -21.34
C SER A 161 -9.68 9.87 -22.41
N ALA A 162 -9.27 10.37 -23.55
CA ALA A 162 -10.15 10.64 -24.68
C ALA A 162 -9.47 10.28 -26.01
N GLY A 163 -10.25 9.75 -26.97
CA GLY A 163 -9.77 9.41 -28.32
C GLY A 163 -9.54 10.63 -29.23
N ARG A 164 -9.89 11.82 -28.77
CA ARG A 164 -9.71 13.09 -29.49
C ARG A 164 -9.55 14.25 -28.51
N SER A 165 -9.09 15.38 -29.02
CA SER A 165 -9.02 16.63 -28.24
C SER A 165 -10.39 17.01 -27.70
N CYS A 166 -10.49 17.22 -26.40
CA CYS A 166 -11.72 17.63 -25.72
C CYS A 166 -11.40 18.53 -24.51
N VAL A 167 -12.43 19.20 -24.02
CA VAL A 167 -12.38 19.95 -22.76
C VAL A 167 -13.22 19.20 -21.74
N VAL A 168 -12.65 18.95 -20.58
CA VAL A 168 -13.32 18.31 -19.46
C VAL A 168 -13.45 19.33 -18.34
N GLN A 169 -14.67 19.53 -17.86
CA GLN A 169 -14.93 20.32 -16.67
C GLN A 169 -15.02 19.38 -15.47
N VAL A 170 -14.27 19.68 -14.43
CA VAL A 170 -14.33 18.99 -13.14
C VAL A 170 -15.00 19.92 -12.15
N VAL A 171 -16.05 19.44 -11.52
CA VAL A 171 -16.80 20.16 -10.48
C VAL A 171 -16.67 19.37 -9.19
N VAL A 172 -16.31 20.02 -8.11
CA VAL A 172 -16.12 19.38 -6.80
C VAL A 172 -17.12 19.98 -5.83
N ASN A 173 -17.98 19.11 -5.25
CA ASN A 173 -19.01 19.52 -4.29
C ASN A 173 -19.92 20.68 -4.79
N ASP A 174 -20.32 20.62 -6.06
CA ASP A 174 -21.20 21.60 -6.70
C ASP A 174 -20.62 23.03 -6.81
N SER A 175 -19.28 23.16 -6.76
CA SER A 175 -18.56 24.45 -6.88
C SER A 175 -17.60 24.49 -8.07
#